data_98624e4af94f6bfa4e993cf25eba19a9
#
_entry.id   98624e4af94f6bfa4e993cf25eba19a9
#
_cell.length_a   1.000
_cell.length_b   1.000
_cell.length_c   1.000
_cell.angle_alpha   90.00
_cell.angle_beta   90.00
_cell.angle_gamma   90.00
#
_symmetry.space_group_name_H-M   'P 1'
#
loop_
_entity.id
_entity.type
_entity.pdbx_description
1 polymer ?
#
loop_
_entity_poly.entity_id
_entity_poly.type
_entity_poly.pdbx_seq_one_letter_code
_entity_poly.pdbx_strand_id
1 'polypeptide(L)'
;MDFQLDTNNKEFQDALQLITHTRQSVFLTGKAGTGKSTFLKYICNHTKKKYVVLAPTGIAAINAGGVTLHSFFKLPFRPMLPDDPDLSLSHGRIFEFFKYPKEKRKIIAEVDLIIIDEISMVRADIIDCVDRILRVYSGNMRLPFGGKQLLFVGDVFQLEPCLLYTSD
;
A
#
# COMPACT_ATOMS: atom_id res chain seq x y z
N MET A 1 -12.87 -22.96 -2.22
CA MET A 1 -12.84 -22.94 -0.73
C MET A 1 -13.49 -21.65 -0.28
N ASP A 2 -14.69 -21.73 0.28
CA ASP A 2 -15.34 -20.59 0.91
C ASP A 2 -14.58 -20.27 2.19
N PHE A 3 -13.82 -19.18 2.17
CA PHE A 3 -13.21 -18.65 3.38
C PHE A 3 -14.33 -18.03 4.22
N GLN A 4 -14.80 -18.76 5.22
CA GLN A 4 -15.69 -18.19 6.20
C GLN A 4 -14.88 -17.22 7.07
N LEU A 5 -15.17 -15.93 6.90
CA LEU A 5 -14.72 -14.91 7.83
C LEU A 5 -15.36 -15.24 9.19
N ASP A 6 -14.59 -15.14 10.28
CA ASP A 6 -15.17 -15.22 11.63
C ASP A 6 -16.12 -14.04 11.82
N THR A 7 -17.39 -14.29 11.55
CA THR A 7 -18.46 -13.28 11.64
C THR A 7 -18.69 -12.78 13.07
N ASN A 8 -18.09 -13.43 14.06
CA ASN A 8 -18.18 -13.01 15.47
C ASN A 8 -17.05 -12.03 15.86
N ASN A 9 -16.06 -11.82 14.98
CA ASN A 9 -14.98 -10.87 15.24
C ASN A 9 -15.43 -9.44 14.90
N LYS A 10 -15.72 -8.67 15.95
CA LYS A 10 -16.20 -7.30 15.81
C LYS A 10 -15.22 -6.38 15.09
N GLU A 11 -13.93 -6.52 15.36
CA GLU A 11 -12.89 -5.71 14.71
C GLU A 11 -12.88 -5.94 13.20
N PHE A 12 -13.03 -7.17 12.75
CA PHE A 12 -13.13 -7.48 11.33
C PHE A 12 -14.41 -6.94 10.70
N GLN A 13 -15.54 -7.00 11.40
CA GLN A 13 -16.77 -6.41 10.92
C GLN A 13 -16.66 -4.89 10.79
N ASP A 14 -16.11 -4.21 11.79
CA ASP A 14 -15.89 -2.76 11.77
C ASP A 14 -14.95 -2.36 10.62
N ALA A 15 -13.84 -3.07 10.44
CA ALA A 15 -12.92 -2.86 9.33
C ALA A 15 -13.58 -3.09 7.97
N LEU A 16 -14.38 -4.15 7.83
CA LEU A 16 -15.13 -4.46 6.61
C LEU A 16 -16.11 -3.33 6.26
N GLN A 17 -16.84 -2.79 7.25
CA GLN A 17 -17.74 -1.67 7.06
C GLN A 17 -17.00 -0.42 6.57
N LEU A 18 -15.90 -0.07 7.21
CA LEU A 18 -15.07 1.08 6.81
C LEU A 18 -14.53 0.94 5.40
N ILE A 19 -14.03 -0.25 5.04
CA ILE A 19 -13.46 -0.50 3.71
C ILE A 19 -14.55 -0.51 2.64
N THR A 20 -15.72 -1.09 2.93
CA THR A 20 -16.78 -1.26 1.94
C THR A 20 -17.55 0.02 1.70
N HIS A 21 -17.90 0.75 2.75
CA HIS A 21 -18.87 1.86 2.70
C HIS A 21 -18.26 3.24 2.84
N THR A 22 -16.97 3.34 3.13
CA THR A 22 -16.29 4.63 3.29
C THR A 22 -15.01 4.71 2.44
N ARG A 23 -14.36 5.85 2.45
CA ARG A 23 -13.00 6.05 1.92
C ARG A 23 -11.95 6.19 3.02
N GLN A 24 -12.33 5.90 4.25
CA GLN A 24 -11.43 5.99 5.39
C GLN A 24 -10.37 4.90 5.31
N SER A 25 -9.12 5.28 5.47
CA SER A 25 -8.01 4.34 5.54
C SER A 25 -8.07 3.55 6.86
N VAL A 26 -7.65 2.29 6.80
CA VAL A 26 -7.72 1.34 7.90
C VAL A 26 -6.34 0.74 8.14
N PHE A 27 -5.94 0.63 9.39
CA PHE A 27 -4.79 -0.14 9.81
C PHE A 27 -5.26 -1.37 10.59
N LEU A 28 -5.08 -2.55 10.00
CA LEU A 28 -5.41 -3.83 10.61
C LEU A 28 -4.15 -4.45 11.19
N THR A 29 -4.07 -4.47 12.51
CA THR A 29 -2.93 -5.02 13.25
C THR A 29 -3.35 -6.22 14.10
N GLY A 30 -2.41 -7.08 14.42
CA GLY A 30 -2.59 -8.25 15.28
C GLY A 30 -1.44 -9.23 15.10
N LYS A 31 -1.29 -10.13 16.06
CA LYS A 31 -0.26 -11.18 16.02
C LYS A 31 -0.46 -12.12 14.82
N ALA A 32 0.59 -12.86 14.46
CA ALA A 32 0.49 -13.94 13.48
C ALA A 32 -0.62 -14.93 13.89
N GLY A 33 -1.35 -15.44 12.90
CA GLY A 33 -2.43 -16.41 13.14
C GLY A 33 -3.77 -15.82 13.61
N THR A 34 -3.95 -14.51 13.63
CA THR A 34 -5.19 -13.85 14.05
C THR A 34 -6.22 -13.66 12.92
N GLY A 35 -5.99 -14.28 11.75
CA GLY A 35 -6.95 -14.23 10.64
C GLY A 35 -6.79 -13.02 9.69
N LYS A 36 -5.73 -12.21 9.80
CA LYS A 36 -5.49 -11.05 8.93
C LYS A 36 -5.42 -11.45 7.45
N SER A 37 -4.72 -12.52 7.11
CA SER A 37 -4.59 -13.02 5.73
C SER A 37 -5.92 -13.51 5.17
N THR A 38 -6.74 -14.15 6.00
CA THR A 38 -8.10 -14.58 5.64
C THR A 38 -9.00 -13.38 5.38
N PHE A 39 -8.92 -12.37 6.23
CA PHE A 39 -9.65 -11.11 6.06
C PHE A 39 -9.26 -10.39 4.77
N LEU A 40 -7.95 -10.30 4.48
CA LEU A 40 -7.45 -9.69 3.25
C LEU A 40 -8.02 -10.41 2.01
N LYS A 41 -7.97 -11.74 1.99
CA LYS A 41 -8.55 -12.54 0.90
C LYS A 41 -10.07 -12.33 0.77
N TYR A 42 -10.76 -12.24 1.91
CA TYR A 42 -12.19 -11.94 1.91
C TYR A 42 -12.50 -10.59 1.26
N ILE A 43 -11.76 -9.53 1.64
CA ILE A 43 -11.92 -8.20 1.03
C ILE A 43 -11.69 -8.26 -0.49
N CYS A 44 -10.59 -8.89 -0.93
CA CYS A 44 -10.26 -9.00 -2.35
C CYS A 44 -11.36 -9.71 -3.16
N ASN A 45 -12.02 -10.71 -2.57
CA ASN A 45 -13.06 -11.48 -3.25
C ASN A 45 -14.44 -10.80 -3.26
N HIS A 46 -14.69 -9.86 -2.35
CA HIS A 46 -16.02 -9.27 -2.17
C HIS A 46 -16.09 -7.77 -2.49
N THR A 47 -14.95 -7.08 -2.52
CA THR A 47 -14.96 -5.63 -2.82
C THR A 47 -15.36 -5.36 -4.26
N LYS A 48 -16.13 -4.29 -4.46
CA LYS A 48 -16.44 -3.73 -5.78
C LYS A 48 -15.47 -2.62 -6.18
N LYS A 49 -14.57 -2.23 -5.27
CA LYS A 49 -13.55 -1.21 -5.53
C LYS A 49 -12.47 -1.77 -6.45
N LYS A 50 -11.91 -0.90 -7.27
CA LYS A 50 -10.66 -1.21 -7.98
C LYS A 50 -9.52 -1.21 -6.97
N TYR A 51 -8.88 -2.34 -6.77
CA TYR A 51 -7.87 -2.50 -5.74
C TYR A 51 -6.55 -3.05 -6.29
N VAL A 52 -5.48 -2.84 -5.54
CA VAL A 52 -4.19 -3.48 -5.72
C VAL A 52 -3.69 -4.01 -4.37
N VAL A 53 -3.04 -5.17 -4.39
CA VAL A 53 -2.38 -5.76 -3.21
C VAL A 53 -0.88 -5.64 -3.38
N LEU A 54 -0.25 -5.03 -2.40
CA LEU A 54 1.19 -4.74 -2.39
C LEU A 54 1.83 -5.31 -1.13
N ALA A 55 3.12 -5.63 -1.22
CA ALA A 55 3.90 -6.10 -0.07
C ALA A 55 5.37 -5.67 -0.19
N PRO A 56 6.15 -5.66 0.90
CA PRO A 56 7.55 -5.23 0.88
C PRO A 56 8.51 -6.23 0.23
N THR A 57 8.15 -7.52 0.22
CA THR A 57 9.02 -8.60 -0.30
C THR A 57 8.28 -9.47 -1.31
N GLY A 58 9.05 -10.16 -2.16
CA GLY A 58 8.48 -11.08 -3.15
C GLY A 58 7.68 -12.22 -2.50
N ILE A 59 8.17 -12.81 -1.41
CA ILE A 59 7.48 -13.89 -0.68
C ILE A 59 6.17 -13.38 -0.09
N ALA A 60 6.19 -12.22 0.58
CA ALA A 60 4.98 -11.61 1.13
C ALA A 60 3.96 -11.27 0.03
N ALA A 61 4.42 -10.77 -1.12
CA ALA A 61 3.57 -10.46 -2.26
C ALA A 61 2.88 -11.71 -2.82
N ILE A 62 3.61 -12.81 -2.97
CA ILE A 62 3.05 -14.10 -3.43
C ILE A 62 1.99 -14.59 -2.44
N ASN A 63 2.28 -14.57 -1.15
CA ASN A 63 1.37 -15.01 -0.10
C ASN A 63 0.08 -14.17 -0.03
N ALA A 64 0.20 -12.87 -0.27
CA ALA A 64 -0.93 -11.94 -0.30
C ALA A 64 -1.71 -11.96 -1.61
N GLY A 65 -1.18 -12.59 -2.66
CA GLY A 65 -1.78 -12.60 -4.00
C GLY A 65 -1.61 -11.27 -4.75
N GLY A 66 -0.49 -10.57 -4.50
CA GLY A 66 -0.18 -9.27 -5.06
C GLY A 66 1.21 -9.17 -5.67
N VAL A 67 1.72 -7.95 -5.72
CA VAL A 67 3.07 -7.62 -6.22
C VAL A 67 3.84 -6.78 -5.19
N THR A 68 5.15 -6.64 -5.35
CA THR A 68 5.92 -5.81 -4.43
C THR A 68 5.68 -4.31 -4.68
N LEU A 69 5.79 -3.51 -3.62
CA LEU A 69 5.76 -2.04 -3.71
C LEU A 69 6.78 -1.52 -4.72
N HIS A 70 8.01 -2.04 -4.68
CA HIS A 70 9.08 -1.64 -5.59
C HIS A 70 8.75 -1.95 -7.05
N SER A 71 8.19 -3.12 -7.33
CA SER A 71 7.77 -3.51 -8.68
C SER A 71 6.61 -2.66 -9.20
N PHE A 72 5.60 -2.45 -8.36
CA PHE A 72 4.39 -1.71 -8.76
C PHE A 72 4.69 -0.25 -9.07
N PHE A 73 5.37 0.44 -8.15
CA PHE A 73 5.70 1.86 -8.29
C PHE A 73 7.06 2.14 -8.95
N LYS A 74 7.80 1.10 -9.36
CA LYS A 74 9.17 1.22 -9.89
C LYS A 74 10.10 2.02 -8.96
N LEU A 75 10.02 1.72 -7.66
CA LEU A 75 10.82 2.40 -6.65
C LEU A 75 12.30 2.02 -6.78
N PRO A 76 13.24 2.97 -6.61
CA PRO A 76 14.65 2.66 -6.57
C PRO A 76 15.00 1.91 -5.26
N PHE A 77 16.12 1.17 -5.28
CA PHE A 77 16.64 0.48 -4.10
C PHE A 77 17.52 1.39 -3.21
N ARG A 78 17.22 2.66 -3.19
CA ARG A 78 17.84 3.66 -2.32
C ARG A 78 16.78 4.37 -1.49
N PRO A 79 17.15 4.97 -0.33
CA PRO A 79 16.24 5.84 0.39
C PRO A 79 15.77 7.01 -0.48
N MET A 80 14.49 7.35 -0.35
CA MET A 80 13.88 8.50 -1.03
C MET A 80 13.29 9.43 0.03
N LEU A 81 14.01 10.48 0.35
CA LEU A 81 13.55 11.48 1.29
C LEU A 81 12.43 12.35 0.67
N PRO A 82 11.57 12.98 1.50
CA PRO A 82 10.46 13.81 0.98
C PRO A 82 10.92 14.98 0.10
N ASP A 83 12.14 15.48 0.31
CA ASP A 83 12.78 16.56 -0.45
C ASP A 83 13.67 16.06 -1.60
N ASP A 84 13.62 14.76 -1.90
CA ASP A 84 14.40 14.19 -2.99
C ASP A 84 14.08 14.89 -4.32
N PRO A 85 15.12 15.37 -5.06
CA PRO A 85 14.91 16.06 -6.33
C PRO A 85 14.10 15.25 -7.35
N ASP A 86 14.21 13.92 -7.32
CA ASP A 86 13.50 13.04 -8.25
C ASP A 86 11.99 12.93 -7.94
N LEU A 87 11.55 13.39 -6.77
CA LEU A 87 10.12 13.53 -6.39
C LEU A 87 9.56 14.92 -6.71
N SER A 88 10.37 15.82 -7.25
CA SER A 88 9.96 17.20 -7.53
C SER A 88 9.05 17.29 -8.76
N LEU A 89 8.05 18.16 -8.66
CA LEU A 89 7.27 18.61 -9.83
C LEU A 89 8.02 19.63 -10.68
N SER A 90 9.05 20.28 -10.12
CA SER A 90 9.85 21.26 -10.83
C SER A 90 10.48 20.64 -12.09
N HIS A 91 10.26 21.27 -13.23
CA HIS A 91 10.72 20.78 -14.53
C HIS A 91 10.25 19.38 -14.90
N GLY A 92 9.20 18.86 -14.24
CA GLY A 92 8.64 17.54 -14.52
C GLY A 92 9.50 16.36 -14.08
N ARG A 93 10.47 16.55 -13.18
CA ARG A 93 11.44 15.53 -12.76
C ARG A 93 10.82 14.21 -12.32
N ILE A 94 9.73 14.26 -11.53
CA ILE A 94 9.05 13.05 -11.09
C ILE A 94 8.55 12.20 -12.28
N PHE A 95 8.09 12.82 -13.35
CA PHE A 95 7.63 12.12 -14.55
C PHE A 95 8.79 11.54 -15.36
N GLU A 96 9.93 12.22 -15.38
CA GLU A 96 11.13 11.74 -16.03
C GLU A 96 11.78 10.58 -15.28
N PHE A 97 11.74 10.63 -13.95
CA PHE A 97 12.33 9.60 -13.10
C PHE A 97 11.53 8.29 -13.16
N PHE A 98 10.23 8.33 -12.91
CA PHE A 98 9.41 7.10 -12.85
C PHE A 98 9.01 6.58 -14.23
N LYS A 99 8.81 7.42 -15.22
CA LYS A 99 8.49 7.05 -16.61
C LYS A 99 7.43 5.96 -16.75
N TYR A 100 6.32 6.10 -15.99
CA TYR A 100 5.25 5.10 -16.07
C TYR A 100 4.62 5.08 -17.47
N PRO A 101 4.45 3.90 -18.08
CA PRO A 101 3.69 3.77 -19.30
C PRO A 101 2.22 4.16 -19.08
N LYS A 102 1.51 4.48 -20.17
CA LYS A 102 0.14 5.00 -20.12
C LYS A 102 -0.80 4.10 -19.32
N GLU A 103 -0.68 2.79 -19.50
CA GLU A 103 -1.50 1.79 -18.81
C GLU A 103 -1.26 1.83 -17.30
N LYS A 104 -0.01 1.92 -16.86
CA LYS A 104 0.34 2.03 -15.44
C LYS A 104 -0.18 3.32 -14.83
N ARG A 105 -0.07 4.44 -15.54
CA ARG A 105 -0.62 5.73 -15.09
C ARG A 105 -2.13 5.65 -14.91
N LYS A 106 -2.81 4.98 -15.83
CA LYS A 106 -4.26 4.75 -15.73
C LYS A 106 -4.62 3.91 -14.51
N ILE A 107 -3.89 2.82 -14.25
CA ILE A 107 -4.10 1.99 -13.06
C ILE A 107 -3.92 2.81 -11.79
N ILE A 108 -2.82 3.58 -11.68
CA ILE A 108 -2.54 4.43 -10.51
C ILE A 108 -3.65 5.49 -10.31
N ALA A 109 -4.13 6.09 -11.39
CA ALA A 109 -5.18 7.09 -11.33
C ALA A 109 -6.54 6.52 -10.91
N GLU A 110 -6.89 5.32 -11.38
CA GLU A 110 -8.20 4.71 -11.22
C GLU A 110 -8.35 3.80 -10.00
N VAL A 111 -7.27 3.35 -9.37
CA VAL A 111 -7.34 2.51 -8.18
C VAL A 111 -8.05 3.24 -7.03
N ASP A 112 -8.97 2.55 -6.36
CA ASP A 112 -9.75 3.08 -5.24
C ASP A 112 -9.15 2.67 -3.90
N LEU A 113 -8.67 1.42 -3.80
CA LEU A 113 -8.20 0.80 -2.57
C LEU A 113 -6.79 0.23 -2.79
N ILE A 114 -5.85 0.67 -1.99
CA ILE A 114 -4.48 0.14 -1.97
C ILE A 114 -4.28 -0.64 -0.68
N ILE A 115 -4.06 -1.93 -0.81
CA ILE A 115 -3.80 -2.84 0.30
C ILE A 115 -2.29 -3.05 0.38
N ILE A 116 -1.71 -2.80 1.56
CA ILE A 116 -0.29 -3.06 1.81
C ILE A 116 -0.19 -4.06 2.95
N ASP A 117 0.19 -5.28 2.61
CA ASP A 117 0.44 -6.35 3.59
C ASP A 117 1.86 -6.24 4.15
N GLU A 118 2.09 -6.80 5.34
CA GLU A 118 3.36 -6.74 6.06
C GLU A 118 3.90 -5.30 6.22
N ILE A 119 3.02 -4.38 6.57
CA ILE A 119 3.35 -2.94 6.66
C ILE A 119 4.47 -2.64 7.66
N SER A 120 4.64 -3.45 8.70
CA SER A 120 5.71 -3.29 9.69
C SER A 120 7.11 -3.40 9.09
N MET A 121 7.25 -4.05 7.93
CA MET A 121 8.51 -4.20 7.19
C MET A 121 8.75 -3.08 6.17
N VAL A 122 7.82 -2.15 6.01
CA VAL A 122 7.92 -1.05 5.05
C VAL A 122 8.49 0.18 5.75
N ARG A 123 9.60 0.71 5.22
CA ARG A 123 10.20 1.95 5.75
C ARG A 123 9.31 3.15 5.49
N ALA A 124 9.39 4.15 6.38
CA ALA A 124 8.60 5.38 6.28
C ALA A 124 8.87 6.14 4.97
N ASP A 125 10.13 6.21 4.52
CA ASP A 125 10.49 6.89 3.27
C ASP A 125 9.82 6.26 2.03
N ILE A 126 9.59 4.95 2.04
CA ILE A 126 8.83 4.26 0.98
C ILE A 126 7.37 4.73 0.97
N ILE A 127 6.74 4.82 2.13
CA ILE A 127 5.35 5.29 2.23
C ILE A 127 5.23 6.76 1.83
N ASP A 128 6.18 7.61 2.23
CA ASP A 128 6.23 9.02 1.81
C ASP A 128 6.38 9.15 0.28
N CYS A 129 7.23 8.33 -0.31
CA CYS A 129 7.39 8.27 -1.76
C CYS A 129 6.09 7.84 -2.47
N VAL A 130 5.43 6.80 -1.96
CA VAL A 130 4.14 6.32 -2.48
C VAL A 130 3.07 7.40 -2.35
N ASP A 131 2.98 8.09 -1.21
CA ASP A 131 2.06 9.22 -1.03
C ASP A 131 2.30 10.29 -2.11
N ARG A 132 3.54 10.67 -2.35
CA ARG A 132 3.90 11.66 -3.36
C ARG A 132 3.50 11.23 -4.76
N ILE A 133 3.82 10.00 -5.13
CA ILE A 133 3.45 9.43 -6.45
C ILE A 133 1.93 9.46 -6.63
N LEU A 134 1.19 9.00 -5.63
CA LEU A 134 -0.28 8.93 -5.70
C LEU A 134 -0.91 10.31 -5.82
N ARG A 135 -0.43 11.31 -5.08
CA ARG A 135 -0.92 12.70 -5.20
C ARG A 135 -0.70 13.23 -6.60
N VAL A 136 0.48 13.06 -7.15
CA VAL A 136 0.85 13.58 -8.48
C VAL A 136 0.07 12.88 -9.59
N TYR A 137 0.10 11.56 -9.63
CA TYR A 137 -0.51 10.79 -10.73
C TYR A 137 -2.04 10.66 -10.63
N SER A 138 -2.61 10.94 -9.47
CA SER A 138 -4.07 11.06 -9.31
C SER A 138 -4.58 12.49 -9.53
N GLY A 139 -3.67 13.45 -9.71
CA GLY A 139 -4.03 14.86 -9.87
C GLY A 139 -4.64 15.49 -8.62
N ASN A 140 -4.38 14.92 -7.44
CA ASN A 140 -4.94 15.39 -6.18
C ASN A 140 -3.83 15.60 -5.14
N MET A 141 -3.20 16.77 -5.22
CA MET A 141 -2.08 17.12 -4.33
C MET A 141 -2.49 17.44 -2.89
N ARG A 142 -3.77 17.76 -2.66
CA ARG A 142 -4.25 18.23 -1.35
C ARG A 142 -4.54 17.07 -0.38
N LEU A 143 -5.02 15.95 -0.90
CA LEU A 143 -5.40 14.81 -0.06
C LEU A 143 -4.23 13.82 0.08
N PRO A 144 -4.02 13.27 1.28
CA PRO A 144 -3.08 12.18 1.48
C PRO A 144 -3.33 11.05 0.48
N PHE A 145 -2.25 10.50 -0.07
CA PHE A 145 -2.28 9.40 -1.05
C PHE A 145 -3.19 9.68 -2.28
N GLY A 146 -3.32 10.97 -2.64
CA GLY A 146 -4.18 11.37 -3.74
C GLY A 146 -5.68 11.10 -3.51
N GLY A 147 -6.11 10.94 -2.27
CA GLY A 147 -7.49 10.60 -1.89
C GLY A 147 -7.82 9.11 -2.02
N LYS A 148 -6.84 8.24 -2.28
CA LYS A 148 -7.02 6.79 -2.28
C LYS A 148 -7.26 6.27 -0.87
N GLN A 149 -8.08 5.22 -0.74
CA GLN A 149 -8.22 4.49 0.51
C GLN A 149 -7.07 3.51 0.69
N LEU A 150 -6.48 3.46 1.88
CA LEU A 150 -5.42 2.51 2.22
C LEU A 150 -5.93 1.49 3.24
N LEU A 151 -5.57 0.24 3.03
CA LEU A 151 -5.65 -0.82 4.02
C LEU A 151 -4.23 -1.29 4.33
N PHE A 152 -3.72 -0.92 5.49
CA PHE A 152 -2.46 -1.43 6.01
C PHE A 152 -2.72 -2.67 6.86
N VAL A 153 -2.01 -3.74 6.56
CA VAL A 153 -2.11 -5.01 7.29
C VAL A 153 -0.73 -5.38 7.82
N GLY A 154 -0.64 -5.71 9.10
CA GLY A 154 0.65 -6.12 9.66
C GLY A 154 0.60 -6.46 11.13
N ASP A 155 1.75 -6.92 11.63
CA ASP A 155 2.00 -7.22 13.03
C ASP A 155 3.04 -6.22 13.56
N VAL A 156 2.63 -5.32 14.43
CA VAL A 156 3.51 -4.29 15.00
C VAL A 156 4.61 -4.86 15.92
N PHE A 157 4.53 -6.13 16.25
CA PHE A 157 5.53 -6.84 17.07
C PHE A 157 6.53 -7.66 16.25
N GLN A 158 6.40 -7.64 14.90
CA GLN A 158 7.38 -8.28 14.01
C GLN A 158 8.60 -7.38 13.81
N LEU A 159 9.59 -7.94 13.06
CA LEU A 159 10.86 -7.28 12.77
C LEU A 159 10.65 -5.89 12.17
N GLU A 160 11.38 -4.92 12.70
CA GLU A 160 11.44 -3.57 12.15
C GLU A 160 12.06 -3.57 10.73
N PRO A 161 11.76 -2.56 9.92
CA PRO A 161 12.42 -2.39 8.63
C PRO A 161 13.93 -2.31 8.83
N CYS A 162 14.70 -3.03 7.98
CA CYS A 162 16.14 -2.94 8.00
C CYS A 162 16.57 -1.51 7.61
N LEU A 163 17.10 -0.77 8.58
CA LEU A 163 17.82 0.47 8.33
C LEU A 163 19.24 0.08 7.91
N LEU A 164 19.59 0.32 6.66
CA LEU A 164 20.97 0.25 6.23
C LEU A 164 21.70 1.43 6.91
N TYR A 165 22.35 1.15 8.03
CA TYR A 165 23.35 2.05 8.55
C TYR A 165 24.56 1.96 7.59
N THR A 166 24.71 2.93 6.73
CA THR A 166 26.02 3.23 6.18
C THR A 166 26.81 3.88 7.33
N SER A 167 27.65 3.09 7.99
CA SER A 167 28.70 3.67 8.84
C SER A 167 29.61 4.49 7.93
N ASP A 168 29.70 5.78 8.20
CA ASP A 168 30.73 6.67 7.67
C ASP A 168 32.14 6.15 7.96
#